data_03e162be706788794c2fbe5da28024c8
#
_entry.id   03e162be706788794c2fbe5da28024c8
#
_cell.length_a   1.000
_cell.length_b   1.000
_cell.length_c   1.000
_cell.angle_alpha   90.00
_cell.angle_beta   90.00
_cell.angle_gamma   90.00
#
_symmetry.space_group_name_H-M   'P 1'
#
loop_
_entity.id
_entity.type
_entity.pdbx_description
1 polymer ?
#
loop_
_entity_poly.entity_id
_entity_poly.type
_entity_poly.pdbx_seq_one_letter_code
_entity_poly.pdbx_strand_id
1 'polypeptide(L)' 'MDFQKNRGMIILIVALILAIILTFYVGIVNPIILGLGIVAIIVILINIYVEKIRK' A
#
# COMPACT_ATOMS: atom_id res chain seq x y z
N MET A 1 -22.31 -7.96 4.75
CA MET A 1 -21.00 -7.44 4.38
C MET A 1 -20.26 -8.41 3.49
N ASP A 2 -19.86 -7.97 2.34
CA ASP A 2 -19.33 -8.86 1.33
C ASP A 2 -17.81 -8.79 1.28
N PHE A 3 -17.17 -9.48 2.20
CA PHE A 3 -15.72 -9.58 2.21
C PHE A 3 -15.19 -10.08 0.88
N GLN A 4 -15.91 -11.00 0.28
CA GLN A 4 -15.48 -11.60 -0.98
C GLN A 4 -15.49 -10.60 -2.14
N LYS A 5 -16.45 -9.69 -2.16
CA LYS A 5 -16.53 -8.66 -3.20
C LYS A 5 -15.41 -7.64 -3.09
N ASN A 6 -15.03 -7.30 -1.86
CA ASN A 6 -14.00 -6.30 -1.61
C ASN A 6 -12.65 -6.91 -1.26
N ARG A 7 -12.47 -8.17 -1.58
CA ARG A 7 -11.26 -8.89 -1.22
C ARG A 7 -9.99 -8.23 -1.74
N GLY A 8 -10.00 -7.83 -3.00
CA GLY A 8 -8.84 -7.17 -3.59
C GLY A 8 -8.54 -5.83 -2.93
N MET A 9 -9.60 -5.07 -2.62
CA MET A 9 -9.44 -3.79 -1.95
C MET A 9 -8.88 -3.96 -0.54
N ILE A 10 -9.37 -4.96 0.18
CA ILE A 10 -8.89 -5.24 1.54
C ILE A 10 -7.41 -5.61 1.52
N ILE A 11 -6.99 -6.43 0.58
CA ILE A 11 -5.58 -6.81 0.43
C ILE A 11 -4.72 -5.59 0.14
N LEU A 12 -5.18 -4.70 -0.72
CA LEU A 12 -4.43 -3.47 -1.04
C LEU A 12 -4.32 -2.55 0.18
N ILE A 13 -5.38 -2.43 0.95
CA ILE A 13 -5.37 -1.60 2.16
C ILE A 13 -4.40 -2.18 3.19
N VAL A 14 -4.44 -3.49 3.40
CA VAL A 14 -3.52 -4.14 4.33
C VAL A 14 -2.08 -3.96 3.87
N ALA A 15 -1.82 -4.14 2.59
CA ALA A 15 -0.49 -3.94 2.03
C ALA A 15 -0.01 -2.50 2.23
N LEU A 16 -0.90 -1.53 2.06
CA LEU A 16 -0.58 -0.12 2.27
C LEU A 16 -0.18 0.14 3.72
N ILE A 17 -0.95 -0.37 4.66
CA ILE A 17 -0.66 -0.20 6.08
C ILE A 17 0.70 -0.81 6.43
N LEU A 18 0.94 -2.04 5.97
CA LEU A 18 2.21 -2.71 6.21
C LEU A 18 3.38 -1.95 5.59
N ALA A 19 3.20 -1.44 4.38
CA ALA A 19 4.23 -0.66 3.71
C ALA A 19 4.58 0.59 4.50
N ILE A 20 3.58 1.30 5.02
CA ILE A 20 3.80 2.49 5.83
C ILE A 20 4.56 2.14 7.09
N ILE A 21 4.14 1.11 7.80
CA ILE A 21 4.79 0.68 9.04
C ILE A 21 6.25 0.31 8.79
N LEU A 22 6.50 -0.52 7.78
CA LEU A 22 7.85 -0.96 7.46
C LEU A 22 8.72 0.22 7.02
N THR A 23 8.17 1.14 6.25
CA THR A 23 8.91 2.32 5.82
C THR A 23 9.35 3.16 7.02
N PHE A 24 8.48 3.32 8.01
CA PHE A 24 8.85 4.05 9.22
C PHE A 24 9.94 3.33 10.01
N TYR A 25 9.77 2.03 10.22
CA TYR A 25 10.72 1.29 11.06
C TYR A 25 12.09 1.18 10.42
N VAL A 26 12.15 0.82 9.17
CA VAL A 26 13.43 0.54 8.51
C VAL A 26 13.97 1.78 7.83
N GLY A 27 13.10 2.65 7.34
CA GLY A 27 13.50 3.87 6.65
C GLY A 27 14.25 4.85 7.52
N ILE A 28 14.00 4.83 8.83
CA ILE A 28 14.71 5.69 9.77
C ILE A 28 16.20 5.34 9.79
N VAL A 29 16.50 4.06 9.66
CA VAL A 29 17.89 3.58 9.71
C VAL A 29 18.54 3.64 8.34
N ASN A 30 17.77 3.41 7.28
CA ASN A 30 18.30 3.29 5.93
C ASN A 30 17.51 4.14 4.95
N PRO A 31 18.08 5.26 4.45
CA PRO A 31 17.37 6.15 3.53
C PRO A 31 17.01 5.50 2.21
N ILE A 32 17.76 4.50 1.76
CA ILE A 32 17.45 3.78 0.53
C ILE A 32 16.12 3.04 0.68
N ILE A 33 15.90 2.42 1.81
CA ILE A 33 14.66 1.71 2.10
C ILE A 33 13.51 2.69 2.23
N LEU A 34 13.76 3.87 2.78
CA LEU A 34 12.76 4.93 2.85
C LEU A 34 12.26 5.30 1.45
N GLY A 35 13.17 5.51 0.50
CA GLY A 35 12.82 5.82 -0.86
C GLY A 35 12.01 4.70 -1.52
N LEU A 36 12.46 3.46 -1.35
CA LEU A 36 11.74 2.31 -1.88
C LEU A 36 10.35 2.18 -1.28
N GLY A 37 10.22 2.43 0.03
CA GLY A 37 8.93 2.40 0.70
C GLY A 37 7.97 3.44 0.16
N ILE A 38 8.45 4.64 -0.09
CA ILE A 38 7.64 5.71 -0.65
C ILE A 38 7.13 5.32 -2.04
N VAL A 39 8.01 4.77 -2.89
CA VAL A 39 7.62 4.32 -4.22
C VAL A 39 6.56 3.23 -4.12
N ALA A 40 6.74 2.27 -3.21
CA ALA A 40 5.77 1.20 -3.01
C ALA A 40 4.41 1.75 -2.59
N ILE A 41 4.39 2.70 -1.65
CA ILE A 41 3.16 3.34 -1.19
C ILE A 41 2.44 4.03 -2.36
N ILE A 42 3.18 4.76 -3.18
CA ILE A 42 2.62 5.45 -4.34
C ILE A 42 2.00 4.43 -5.31
N VAL A 43 2.70 3.35 -5.60
CA VAL A 43 2.19 2.30 -6.50
C VAL A 43 0.91 1.69 -5.95
N ILE A 44 0.87 1.40 -4.64
CA ILE A 44 -0.32 0.84 -4.01
C ILE A 44 -1.49 1.82 -4.10
N LEU A 45 -1.24 3.10 -3.84
CA LEU A 45 -2.29 4.12 -3.94
C LEU A 45 -2.84 4.24 -5.34
N ILE A 46 -1.96 4.18 -6.36
CA ILE A 46 -2.38 4.20 -7.75
C ILE A 46 -3.28 2.98 -8.05
N ASN A 47 -2.89 1.81 -7.56
CA ASN A 47 -3.68 0.60 -7.75
C ASN A 47 -5.06 0.72 -7.11
N ILE A 48 -5.14 1.25 -5.90
CA ILE A 48 -6.41 1.45 -5.22
C ILE A 48 -7.28 2.43 -6.01
N TYR A 49 -6.68 3.50 -6.50
CA TYR A 49 -7.40 4.51 -7.26
C TYR A 49 -7.97 3.93 -8.55
N VAL A 50 -7.16 3.21 -9.30
CA VAL A 50 -7.59 2.57 -10.54
C VAL A 50 -8.70 1.56 -10.27
N GLU A 51 -8.56 0.76 -9.24
CA GLU A 51 -9.57 -0.24 -8.88
C GLU A 51 -10.90 0.41 -8.54
N LYS A 52 -10.87 1.55 -7.87
CA LYS A 52 -12.07 2.26 -7.51
C LYS A 52 -12.78 2.89 -8.71
N ILE A 53 -12.02 3.39 -9.67
CA ILE A 53 -12.57 4.03 -10.86
C ILE A 53 -13.03 3.01 -11.88
N ARG A 54 -12.34 1.90 -11.91
CA ARG A 54 -12.52 0.90 -12.95
C ARG A 54 -13.76 0.02 -12.72
N LYS A 55 -14.84 0.53 -12.62
CA LYS A 55 -16.01 -0.33 -12.49
C LYS A 55 -16.41 -0.95 -13.85
#